data_5aa9f7def8ef169fa257698d1d4db7b1
#
_entry.id   5aa9f7def8ef169fa257698d1d4db7b1
#
_cell.length_a   1.000
_cell.length_b   1.000
_cell.length_c   1.000
_cell.angle_alpha   90.00
_cell.angle_beta   90.00
_cell.angle_gamma   90.00
#
_symmetry.space_group_name_H-M   'P 1'
#
loop_
_entity.id
_entity.type
_entity.pdbx_description
1 polymer ?
#
loop_
_entity_poly.entity_id
_entity_poly.type
_entity_poly.pdbx_seq_one_letter_code
_entity_poly.pdbx_strand_id
1 'polypeptide(L)'
;MPFDFKKEYKEFYMPKNKPEIVTVPPANYIAVRGTGDPNEPDGAYQQAISVLYAIAYTLKMSYKTDHRIEGFFEYVVPPLEGFWWQENTDSIDYADKSAFHWVSVIRLPDFITPDDFAWAVQTAEKKKKLDCSSKAEFLTIDEGLCVQIMHHGAFDDEPASVALMDTFLAENGYINDFTAARLHHEIYLSDARKVAPEKWKTVIRHPIKKA
;
A
#
# COMPACT_ATOMS: atom_id res chain seq x y z
N MET A 1 7.91 15.06 -18.27
CA MET A 1 7.94 13.65 -17.80
C MET A 1 6.71 13.44 -16.93
N PRO A 2 6.03 12.28 -16.97
CA PRO A 2 4.91 12.00 -16.07
C PRO A 2 5.34 12.15 -14.60
N PHE A 3 4.42 12.62 -13.76
CA PHE A 3 4.63 12.71 -12.32
C PHE A 3 4.85 11.31 -11.74
N ASP A 4 5.91 11.11 -10.95
CA ASP A 4 6.25 9.83 -10.34
C ASP A 4 6.29 10.00 -8.81
N PHE A 5 5.31 9.43 -8.12
CA PHE A 5 5.16 9.54 -6.67
C PHE A 5 6.44 9.14 -5.92
N LYS A 6 7.16 8.13 -6.38
CA LYS A 6 8.42 7.71 -5.75
C LYS A 6 9.52 8.75 -5.85
N LYS A 7 9.47 9.62 -6.86
CA LYS A 7 10.48 10.67 -7.09
C LYS A 7 10.10 11.97 -6.41
N GLU A 8 8.80 12.28 -6.39
CA GLU A 8 8.27 13.53 -5.85
C GLU A 8 8.12 13.47 -4.31
N TYR A 9 7.74 12.30 -3.79
CA TYR A 9 7.54 12.05 -2.34
C TYR A 9 8.58 11.06 -1.81
N LYS A 10 9.87 11.38 -2.02
CA LYS A 10 10.99 10.50 -1.61
C LYS A 10 10.97 10.18 -0.12
N GLU A 11 10.55 11.11 0.70
CA GLU A 11 10.41 10.94 2.14
C GLU A 11 9.47 9.79 2.53
N PHE A 12 8.49 9.46 1.68
CA PHE A 12 7.53 8.37 1.94
C PHE A 12 7.86 7.08 1.21
N TYR A 13 8.52 7.18 0.03
CA TYR A 13 8.73 6.02 -0.84
C TYR A 13 10.20 5.56 -0.93
N MET A 14 11.15 6.38 -0.48
CA MET A 14 12.57 6.09 -0.59
C MET A 14 13.33 6.38 0.71
N PRO A 15 12.84 5.84 1.86
CA PRO A 15 13.53 6.00 3.13
C PRO A 15 14.91 5.35 3.08
N LYS A 16 15.71 5.60 4.11
CA LYS A 16 17.04 4.98 4.27
C LYS A 16 16.90 3.53 4.79
N ASN A 17 18.02 2.78 4.70
CA ASN A 17 18.15 1.43 5.28
C ASN A 17 18.34 1.46 6.82
N LYS A 18 17.88 2.51 7.46
CA LYS A 18 17.87 2.69 8.92
C LYS A 18 16.56 3.37 9.33
N PRO A 19 16.03 3.08 10.51
CA PRO A 19 14.78 3.67 10.95
C PRO A 19 14.82 5.19 10.96
N GLU A 20 13.72 5.81 10.57
CA GLU A 20 13.50 7.26 10.65
C GLU A 20 12.04 7.55 10.99
N ILE A 21 11.81 8.64 11.70
CA ILE A 21 10.46 9.12 12.02
C ILE A 21 9.96 10.00 10.85
N VAL A 22 8.71 9.79 10.47
CA VAL A 22 8.03 10.54 9.42
C VAL A 22 6.60 10.86 9.84
N THR A 23 6.07 12.01 9.38
CA THR A 23 4.63 12.31 9.50
C THR A 23 4.02 12.20 8.10
N VAL A 24 3.14 11.22 7.92
CA VAL A 24 2.49 10.94 6.65
C VAL A 24 1.13 11.64 6.64
N PRO A 25 0.90 12.57 5.69
CA PRO A 25 -0.40 13.24 5.59
C PRO A 25 -1.49 12.29 5.08
N PRO A 26 -2.77 12.61 5.32
CA PRO A 26 -3.87 11.86 4.73
C PRO A 26 -3.73 11.77 3.21
N ALA A 27 -4.05 10.61 2.66
CA ALA A 27 -4.03 10.38 1.22
C ALA A 27 -5.20 9.47 0.80
N ASN A 28 -5.58 9.59 -0.48
CA ASN A 28 -6.65 8.79 -1.05
C ASN A 28 -6.10 7.58 -1.80
N TYR A 29 -6.83 6.48 -1.73
CA TYR A 29 -6.44 5.20 -2.29
C TYR A 29 -7.61 4.50 -2.98
N ILE A 30 -7.29 3.68 -3.98
CA ILE A 30 -8.12 2.53 -4.35
C ILE A 30 -7.77 1.45 -3.33
N ALA A 31 -8.76 0.85 -2.68
CA ALA A 31 -8.53 -0.19 -1.69
C ALA A 31 -9.37 -1.44 -1.96
N VAL A 32 -8.83 -2.61 -1.64
CA VAL A 32 -9.53 -3.90 -1.61
C VAL A 32 -9.14 -4.62 -0.33
N ARG A 33 -10.13 -5.09 0.42
CA ARG A 33 -9.95 -5.82 1.68
C ARG A 33 -10.04 -7.32 1.46
N GLY A 34 -9.33 -8.08 2.25
CA GLY A 34 -9.43 -9.52 2.26
C GLY A 34 -8.68 -10.17 3.41
N THR A 35 -8.70 -11.49 3.39
CA THR A 35 -8.05 -12.35 4.38
C THR A 35 -7.39 -13.54 3.70
N GLY A 36 -6.46 -14.20 4.39
CA GLY A 36 -5.80 -15.42 3.94
C GLY A 36 -4.41 -15.21 3.37
N ASP A 37 -3.79 -16.31 2.96
CA ASP A 37 -2.40 -16.34 2.48
C ASP A 37 -2.27 -15.58 1.14
N PRO A 38 -1.45 -14.53 1.07
CA PRO A 38 -1.22 -13.77 -0.17
C PRO A 38 -0.51 -14.61 -1.27
N ASN A 39 0.09 -15.74 -0.91
CA ASN A 39 0.78 -16.63 -1.85
C ASN A 39 -0.14 -17.71 -2.46
N GLU A 40 -1.41 -17.78 -2.04
CA GLU A 40 -2.35 -18.74 -2.59
C GLU A 40 -2.55 -18.50 -4.10
N PRO A 41 -2.28 -19.52 -4.94
CA PRO A 41 -2.47 -19.40 -6.39
C PRO A 41 -3.93 -19.09 -6.71
N ASP A 42 -4.17 -18.07 -7.54
CA ASP A 42 -5.49 -17.55 -7.91
C ASP A 42 -6.36 -17.15 -6.71
N GLY A 43 -5.73 -16.96 -5.54
CA GLY A 43 -6.37 -16.61 -4.28
C GLY A 43 -6.93 -15.18 -4.24
N ALA A 44 -7.57 -14.85 -3.12
CA ALA A 44 -8.23 -13.58 -2.91
C ALA A 44 -7.28 -12.37 -3.09
N TYR A 45 -6.02 -12.50 -2.65
CA TYR A 45 -5.03 -11.44 -2.76
C TYR A 45 -4.65 -11.14 -4.21
N GLN A 46 -4.43 -12.16 -5.04
CA GLN A 46 -4.13 -11.96 -6.47
C GLN A 46 -5.31 -11.37 -7.24
N GLN A 47 -6.54 -11.76 -6.87
CA GLN A 47 -7.75 -11.16 -7.42
C GLN A 47 -7.86 -9.68 -7.04
N ALA A 48 -7.56 -9.33 -5.77
CA ALA A 48 -7.54 -7.94 -5.30
C ALA A 48 -6.55 -7.10 -6.10
N ILE A 49 -5.32 -7.57 -6.30
CA ILE A 49 -4.30 -6.90 -7.13
C ILE A 49 -4.83 -6.65 -8.55
N SER A 50 -5.52 -7.63 -9.13
CA SER A 50 -6.10 -7.51 -10.48
C SER A 50 -7.16 -6.40 -10.56
N VAL A 51 -8.03 -6.30 -9.55
CA VAL A 51 -9.04 -5.24 -9.41
C VAL A 51 -8.37 -3.87 -9.25
N LEU A 52 -7.40 -3.74 -8.33
CA LEU A 52 -6.68 -2.50 -8.07
C LEU A 52 -6.05 -1.93 -9.34
N TYR A 53 -5.28 -2.74 -10.07
CA TYR A 53 -4.63 -2.29 -11.28
C TYR A 53 -5.62 -2.02 -12.43
N ALA A 54 -6.73 -2.76 -12.54
CA ALA A 54 -7.76 -2.48 -13.53
C ALA A 54 -8.35 -1.08 -13.36
N ILE A 55 -8.65 -0.69 -12.13
CA ILE A 55 -9.18 0.65 -11.78
C ILE A 55 -8.09 1.72 -11.95
N ALA A 56 -6.88 1.49 -11.40
CA ALA A 56 -5.78 2.45 -11.45
C ALA A 56 -5.41 2.81 -12.90
N TYR A 57 -5.31 1.82 -13.79
CA TYR A 57 -5.03 2.07 -15.20
C TYR A 57 -6.23 2.69 -15.96
N THR A 58 -7.46 2.43 -15.54
CA THR A 58 -8.64 3.10 -16.10
C THR A 58 -8.61 4.59 -15.79
N LEU A 59 -8.34 4.97 -14.54
CA LEU A 59 -8.15 6.37 -14.13
C LEU A 59 -6.97 7.02 -14.88
N LYS A 60 -5.80 6.38 -14.87
CA LYS A 60 -4.62 6.88 -15.56
C LYS A 60 -4.87 7.15 -17.04
N MET A 61 -5.66 6.31 -17.70
CA MET A 61 -5.91 6.41 -19.15
C MET A 61 -7.20 7.17 -19.50
N SER A 62 -7.85 7.81 -18.52
CA SER A 62 -9.09 8.59 -18.71
C SER A 62 -8.95 9.65 -19.81
N TYR A 63 -7.78 10.29 -19.92
CA TYR A 63 -7.52 11.32 -20.95
C TYR A 63 -7.66 10.81 -22.40
N LYS A 64 -7.70 9.50 -22.61
CA LYS A 64 -7.96 8.87 -23.92
C LYS A 64 -9.45 8.54 -24.14
N THR A 65 -10.32 8.91 -23.24
CA THR A 65 -11.76 8.66 -23.27
C THR A 65 -12.53 9.98 -23.26
N ASP A 66 -13.84 9.90 -23.29
CA ASP A 66 -14.71 11.09 -23.17
C ASP A 66 -14.83 11.57 -21.71
N HIS A 67 -14.44 10.75 -20.72
CA HIS A 67 -14.40 11.14 -19.32
C HIS A 67 -13.17 12.00 -19.04
N ARG A 68 -13.41 13.29 -18.77
CA ARG A 68 -12.36 14.26 -18.47
C ARG A 68 -12.31 14.49 -16.97
N ILE A 69 -11.18 14.13 -16.35
CA ILE A 69 -10.94 14.38 -14.93
C ILE A 69 -10.38 15.79 -14.79
N GLU A 70 -10.98 16.61 -13.96
CA GLU A 70 -10.53 17.99 -13.70
C GLU A 70 -9.16 17.97 -13.01
N GLY A 71 -8.26 18.86 -13.40
CA GLY A 71 -6.90 18.92 -12.84
C GLY A 71 -5.97 17.79 -13.25
N PHE A 72 -6.40 16.93 -14.20
CA PHE A 72 -5.60 15.78 -14.63
C PHE A 72 -4.22 16.19 -15.16
N PHE A 73 -3.20 15.51 -14.67
CA PHE A 73 -1.87 15.48 -15.26
C PHE A 73 -1.37 14.03 -15.43
N GLU A 74 -0.46 13.81 -16.37
CA GLU A 74 0.10 12.48 -16.56
C GLU A 74 0.96 12.03 -15.36
N TYR A 75 0.70 10.84 -14.85
CA TYR A 75 1.42 10.25 -13.73
C TYR A 75 1.78 8.77 -13.97
N VAL A 76 2.78 8.30 -13.24
CA VAL A 76 3.08 6.87 -13.13
C VAL A 76 2.15 6.29 -12.05
N VAL A 77 1.48 5.16 -12.35
CA VAL A 77 0.69 4.47 -11.31
C VAL A 77 1.59 4.19 -10.12
N PRO A 78 1.20 4.64 -8.92
CA PRO A 78 1.99 4.39 -7.71
C PRO A 78 2.22 2.91 -7.43
N PRO A 79 3.17 2.56 -6.58
CA PRO A 79 3.38 1.18 -6.14
C PRO A 79 2.12 0.56 -5.56
N LEU A 80 2.04 -0.76 -5.59
CA LEU A 80 1.12 -1.50 -4.73
C LEU A 80 1.60 -1.34 -3.29
N GLU A 81 0.65 -1.15 -2.38
CA GLU A 81 0.88 -1.04 -0.94
C GLU A 81 -0.07 -1.98 -0.22
N GLY A 82 0.27 -2.42 0.99
CA GLY A 82 -0.56 -3.31 1.79
C GLY A 82 -0.53 -2.94 3.26
N PHE A 83 -1.71 -2.89 3.88
CA PHE A 83 -1.87 -2.79 5.33
C PHE A 83 -2.23 -4.17 5.86
N TRP A 84 -1.49 -4.64 6.88
CA TRP A 84 -1.55 -6.01 7.35
C TRP A 84 -1.81 -6.10 8.84
N TRP A 85 -2.57 -7.10 9.26
CA TRP A 85 -2.73 -7.46 10.66
C TRP A 85 -3.18 -8.91 10.81
N GLN A 86 -3.10 -9.41 12.01
CA GLN A 86 -3.68 -10.67 12.43
C GLN A 86 -4.48 -10.43 13.71
N GLU A 87 -5.54 -11.20 13.91
CA GLU A 87 -6.36 -11.07 15.13
C GLU A 87 -5.65 -11.68 16.33
N ASN A 88 -5.87 -11.10 17.51
CA ASN A 88 -5.37 -11.59 18.79
C ASN A 88 -3.83 -11.63 18.92
N THR A 89 -3.12 -10.78 18.17
CA THR A 89 -1.67 -10.63 18.26
C THR A 89 -1.28 -9.16 18.11
N ASP A 90 -0.23 -8.75 18.82
CA ASP A 90 0.32 -7.38 18.75
C ASP A 90 1.41 -7.26 17.66
N SER A 91 1.72 -8.34 16.96
CA SER A 91 2.73 -8.39 15.91
C SER A 91 2.33 -9.35 14.79
N ILE A 92 2.93 -9.17 13.62
CA ILE A 92 2.73 -10.08 12.48
C ILE A 92 3.46 -11.40 12.73
N ASP A 93 2.72 -12.52 12.68
CA ASP A 93 3.29 -13.88 12.63
C ASP A 93 3.41 -14.32 11.17
N TYR A 94 4.62 -14.23 10.63
CA TYR A 94 4.92 -14.61 9.24
C TYR A 94 4.85 -16.13 9.00
N ALA A 95 4.76 -16.95 10.06
CA ALA A 95 4.61 -18.38 9.94
C ALA A 95 3.17 -18.82 9.64
N ASP A 96 2.17 -18.06 10.13
CA ASP A 96 0.76 -18.32 9.84
C ASP A 96 0.16 -17.29 8.88
N LYS A 97 0.49 -17.43 7.59
CA LYS A 97 -0.02 -16.53 6.54
C LYS A 97 -1.52 -16.70 6.27
N SER A 98 -2.12 -17.81 6.67
CA SER A 98 -3.55 -18.05 6.51
C SER A 98 -4.42 -17.17 7.41
N ALA A 99 -3.85 -16.71 8.54
CA ALA A 99 -4.50 -15.80 9.48
C ALA A 99 -4.35 -14.30 9.11
N PHE A 100 -3.72 -13.98 8.00
CA PHE A 100 -3.57 -12.58 7.58
C PHE A 100 -4.91 -11.96 7.22
N HIS A 101 -5.11 -10.75 7.72
CA HIS A 101 -6.06 -9.77 7.22
C HIS A 101 -5.28 -8.68 6.49
N TRP A 102 -5.82 -8.18 5.40
CA TRP A 102 -5.12 -7.17 4.62
C TRP A 102 -6.07 -6.17 3.95
N VAL A 103 -5.55 -4.97 3.75
CA VAL A 103 -6.10 -3.97 2.85
C VAL A 103 -5.02 -3.66 1.82
N SER A 104 -5.19 -4.16 0.60
CA SER A 104 -4.28 -3.83 -0.50
C SER A 104 -4.73 -2.55 -1.16
N VAL A 105 -3.79 -1.64 -1.43
CA VAL A 105 -4.11 -0.31 -1.93
C VAL A 105 -3.18 0.15 -3.04
N ILE A 106 -3.67 1.09 -3.85
CA ILE A 106 -2.86 1.91 -4.76
C ILE A 106 -3.23 3.37 -4.49
N ARG A 107 -2.25 4.21 -4.17
CA ARG A 107 -2.47 5.63 -3.93
C ARG A 107 -3.05 6.31 -5.16
N LEU A 108 -3.99 7.23 -4.94
CA LEU A 108 -4.57 8.08 -5.96
C LEU A 108 -3.92 9.47 -5.96
N PRO A 109 -3.74 10.11 -7.12
CA PRO A 109 -3.50 11.54 -7.18
C PRO A 109 -4.63 12.33 -6.53
N ASP A 110 -4.30 13.47 -5.92
CA ASP A 110 -5.26 14.27 -5.15
C ASP A 110 -6.41 14.85 -5.99
N PHE A 111 -6.25 14.93 -7.33
CA PHE A 111 -7.30 15.37 -8.24
C PHE A 111 -8.37 14.32 -8.52
N ILE A 112 -8.17 13.06 -8.13
CA ILE A 112 -9.17 12.00 -8.32
C ILE A 112 -10.27 12.13 -7.27
N THR A 113 -11.49 12.34 -7.74
CA THR A 113 -12.69 12.43 -6.90
C THR A 113 -13.35 11.05 -6.70
N PRO A 114 -14.24 10.91 -5.70
CA PRO A 114 -15.08 9.71 -5.57
C PRO A 114 -15.93 9.41 -6.82
N ASP A 115 -16.37 10.44 -7.56
CA ASP A 115 -17.14 10.27 -8.79
C ASP A 115 -16.28 9.72 -9.94
N ASP A 116 -15.04 10.20 -10.07
CA ASP A 116 -14.05 9.65 -11.01
C ASP A 116 -13.72 8.20 -10.70
N PHE A 117 -13.57 7.88 -9.41
CA PHE A 117 -13.38 6.51 -8.96
C PHE A 117 -14.58 5.62 -9.32
N ALA A 118 -15.81 6.06 -9.05
CA ALA A 118 -17.02 5.30 -9.38
C ALA A 118 -17.13 5.04 -10.89
N TRP A 119 -16.82 6.05 -11.73
CA TRP A 119 -16.73 5.89 -13.17
C TRP A 119 -15.68 4.84 -13.57
N ALA A 120 -14.51 4.89 -12.95
CA ALA A 120 -13.42 3.97 -13.28
C ALA A 120 -13.73 2.53 -12.88
N VAL A 121 -14.40 2.31 -11.73
CA VAL A 121 -14.89 1.01 -11.29
C VAL A 121 -15.82 0.40 -12.33
N GLN A 122 -16.87 1.11 -12.73
CA GLN A 122 -17.83 0.64 -13.74
C GLN A 122 -17.18 0.37 -15.10
N THR A 123 -16.23 1.22 -15.49
CA THR A 123 -15.51 1.09 -16.76
C THR A 123 -14.57 -0.11 -16.75
N ALA A 124 -13.81 -0.30 -15.65
CA ALA A 124 -12.91 -1.44 -15.49
C ALA A 124 -13.68 -2.77 -15.47
N GLU A 125 -14.79 -2.83 -14.75
CA GLU A 125 -15.66 -4.00 -14.64
C GLU A 125 -16.18 -4.45 -16.02
N LYS A 126 -16.69 -3.50 -16.80
CA LYS A 126 -17.16 -3.78 -18.17
C LYS A 126 -16.05 -4.29 -19.10
N LYS A 127 -14.85 -3.70 -19.00
CA LYS A 127 -13.72 -4.03 -19.88
C LYS A 127 -13.02 -5.34 -19.51
N LYS A 128 -12.89 -5.62 -18.20
CA LYS A 128 -12.07 -6.73 -17.71
C LYS A 128 -12.87 -7.93 -17.22
N LYS A 129 -14.20 -7.80 -17.11
CA LYS A 129 -15.09 -8.81 -16.52
C LYS A 129 -14.67 -9.21 -15.09
N LEU A 130 -14.16 -8.24 -14.34
CA LEU A 130 -13.79 -8.38 -12.93
C LEU A 130 -14.92 -7.80 -12.08
N ASP A 131 -15.14 -8.40 -10.94
CA ASP A 131 -16.07 -7.87 -9.92
C ASP A 131 -15.37 -6.72 -9.15
N CYS A 132 -15.36 -5.54 -9.77
CA CYS A 132 -14.73 -4.36 -9.18
C CYS A 132 -15.67 -3.66 -8.18
N SER A 133 -16.96 -3.59 -8.51
CA SER A 133 -17.95 -2.81 -7.74
C SER A 133 -18.23 -3.38 -6.35
N SER A 134 -18.15 -4.71 -6.16
CA SER A 134 -18.33 -5.33 -4.85
C SER A 134 -17.05 -5.37 -4.01
N LYS A 135 -15.87 -5.17 -4.62
CA LYS A 135 -14.59 -5.38 -3.94
C LYS A 135 -13.82 -4.09 -3.66
N ALA A 136 -13.91 -3.09 -4.55
CA ALA A 136 -13.09 -1.89 -4.45
C ALA A 136 -13.81 -0.76 -3.72
N GLU A 137 -13.06 -0.03 -2.90
CA GLU A 137 -13.52 1.17 -2.21
C GLU A 137 -12.57 2.35 -2.46
N PHE A 138 -13.12 3.57 -2.42
CA PHE A 138 -12.34 4.81 -2.31
C PHE A 138 -12.06 5.05 -0.83
N LEU A 139 -10.81 4.96 -0.43
CA LEU A 139 -10.42 5.00 0.98
C LEU A 139 -9.45 6.15 1.24
N THR A 140 -9.76 6.99 2.22
CA THR A 140 -8.81 7.98 2.75
C THR A 140 -8.13 7.39 3.98
N ILE A 141 -6.79 7.37 3.98
CA ILE A 141 -5.98 6.86 5.09
C ILE A 141 -5.16 8.02 5.65
N ASP A 142 -5.22 8.20 6.97
CA ASP A 142 -4.37 9.13 7.73
C ASP A 142 -3.44 8.31 8.63
N GLU A 143 -2.20 8.12 8.19
CA GLU A 143 -1.20 7.38 8.97
C GLU A 143 -0.59 8.26 10.07
N GLY A 144 -0.50 9.57 9.88
CA GLY A 144 0.06 10.50 10.86
C GLY A 144 1.53 10.21 11.20
N LEU A 145 1.86 10.19 12.49
CA LEU A 145 3.23 9.96 12.98
C LEU A 145 3.61 8.48 12.88
N CYS A 146 4.68 8.19 12.16
CA CYS A 146 5.16 6.84 11.89
C CYS A 146 6.68 6.72 12.05
N VAL A 147 7.16 5.50 12.24
CA VAL A 147 8.54 5.08 11.97
C VAL A 147 8.56 4.29 10.66
N GLN A 148 9.61 4.44 9.88
CA GLN A 148 9.77 3.68 8.62
C GLN A 148 11.22 3.28 8.37
N ILE A 149 11.40 2.24 7.54
CA ILE A 149 12.70 1.75 7.09
C ILE A 149 12.59 1.18 5.67
N MET A 150 13.67 1.26 4.89
CA MET A 150 13.78 0.46 3.66
C MET A 150 14.27 -0.93 4.01
N HIS A 151 13.42 -1.93 3.79
CA HIS A 151 13.79 -3.34 3.84
C HIS A 151 14.36 -3.80 2.48
N HIS A 152 15.42 -4.59 2.52
CA HIS A 152 16.02 -5.26 1.37
C HIS A 152 16.02 -6.77 1.62
N GLY A 153 15.37 -7.53 0.76
CA GLY A 153 15.27 -8.98 0.90
C GLY A 153 13.86 -9.51 0.70
N ALA A 154 13.69 -10.80 0.99
CA ALA A 154 12.38 -11.45 0.95
C ALA A 154 11.49 -10.94 2.10
N PHE A 155 10.17 -11.02 1.91
CA PHE A 155 9.21 -10.60 2.95
C PHE A 155 9.39 -11.40 4.25
N ASP A 156 9.77 -12.67 4.17
CA ASP A 156 10.01 -13.51 5.35
C ASP A 156 11.23 -13.04 6.18
N ASP A 157 12.09 -12.15 5.64
CA ASP A 157 13.24 -11.54 6.34
C ASP A 157 12.88 -10.19 7.00
N GLU A 158 11.67 -9.67 6.82
CA GLU A 158 11.20 -8.39 7.40
C GLU A 158 11.28 -8.31 8.93
N PRO A 159 11.11 -9.41 9.70
CA PRO A 159 11.28 -9.35 11.15
C PRO A 159 12.58 -8.72 11.63
N ALA A 160 13.67 -8.87 10.88
CA ALA A 160 14.95 -8.22 11.21
C ALA A 160 14.87 -6.69 11.07
N SER A 161 14.17 -6.18 10.06
CA SER A 161 13.95 -4.73 9.86
C SER A 161 12.99 -4.16 10.90
N VAL A 162 11.95 -4.90 11.28
CA VAL A 162 11.02 -4.53 12.35
C VAL A 162 11.75 -4.42 13.69
N ALA A 163 12.62 -5.38 14.03
CA ALA A 163 13.42 -5.34 15.25
C ALA A 163 14.35 -4.10 15.32
N LEU A 164 14.88 -3.64 14.18
CA LEU A 164 15.63 -2.38 14.12
C LEU A 164 14.74 -1.17 14.41
N MET A 165 13.51 -1.14 13.89
CA MET A 165 12.55 -0.07 14.19
C MET A 165 12.19 -0.07 15.69
N ASP A 166 11.91 -1.21 16.30
CA ASP A 166 11.55 -1.32 17.72
C ASP A 166 12.69 -0.85 18.62
N THR A 167 13.94 -1.23 18.31
CA THR A 167 15.13 -0.76 19.02
C THR A 167 15.24 0.76 18.92
N PHE A 168 15.11 1.31 17.73
CA PHE A 168 15.15 2.76 17.49
C PHE A 168 14.05 3.50 18.26
N LEU A 169 12.84 2.96 18.32
CA LEU A 169 11.73 3.56 19.06
C LEU A 169 12.04 3.63 20.57
N ALA A 170 12.51 2.52 21.14
CA ALA A 170 12.87 2.44 22.56
C ALA A 170 13.96 3.46 22.93
N GLU A 171 14.97 3.63 22.08
CA GLU A 171 16.07 4.59 22.29
C GLU A 171 15.63 6.06 22.18
N ASN A 172 14.52 6.33 21.46
CA ASN A 172 14.04 7.70 21.19
C ASN A 172 12.75 8.08 21.93
N GLY A 173 12.27 7.24 22.87
CA GLY A 173 11.10 7.51 23.71
C GLY A 173 9.78 7.46 22.93
N TYR A 174 9.65 6.50 22.00
CA TYR A 174 8.43 6.20 21.26
C TYR A 174 8.04 4.74 21.45
N ILE A 175 6.79 4.45 21.18
CA ILE A 175 6.23 3.10 21.13
C ILE A 175 5.35 2.95 19.88
N ASN A 176 5.14 1.73 19.43
CA ASN A 176 4.17 1.43 18.40
C ASN A 176 2.75 1.82 18.85
N ASP A 177 1.93 2.29 17.90
CA ASP A 177 0.54 2.74 18.14
C ASP A 177 -0.43 2.06 17.17
N PHE A 178 -0.36 0.73 17.11
CA PHE A 178 -1.29 -0.06 16.28
C PHE A 178 -2.72 0.07 16.79
N THR A 179 -3.64 0.30 15.87
CA THR A 179 -5.09 0.38 16.11
C THR A 179 -5.82 -0.20 14.90
N ALA A 180 -7.14 -0.34 14.98
CA ALA A 180 -7.94 -0.77 13.83
C ALA A 180 -7.82 0.15 12.59
N ALA A 181 -7.36 1.40 12.77
CA ALA A 181 -7.17 2.38 11.69
C ALA A 181 -5.71 2.62 11.33
N ARG A 182 -4.77 2.14 12.14
CA ARG A 182 -3.33 2.37 12.00
C ARG A 182 -2.59 1.04 12.12
N LEU A 183 -2.21 0.50 10.98
CA LEU A 183 -1.76 -0.88 10.84
C LEU A 183 -0.29 -0.95 10.41
N HIS A 184 0.28 -2.15 10.40
CA HIS A 184 1.54 -2.44 9.72
C HIS A 184 1.36 -2.18 8.23
N HIS A 185 2.23 -1.35 7.64
CA HIS A 185 2.14 -0.90 6.26
C HIS A 185 3.39 -1.28 5.48
N GLU A 186 3.20 -1.88 4.32
CA GLU A 186 4.24 -2.25 3.38
C GLU A 186 4.01 -1.56 2.03
N ILE A 187 5.08 -1.00 1.44
CA ILE A 187 5.05 -0.39 0.11
C ILE A 187 6.02 -1.16 -0.80
N TYR A 188 5.50 -1.81 -1.83
CA TYR A 188 6.26 -2.73 -2.68
C TYR A 188 6.92 -1.98 -3.86
N LEU A 189 8.21 -1.69 -3.74
CA LEU A 189 8.96 -0.94 -4.76
C LEU A 189 9.52 -1.83 -5.87
N SER A 190 9.62 -3.13 -5.62
CA SER A 190 10.08 -4.14 -6.58
C SER A 190 8.92 -4.98 -7.12
N ASP A 191 8.95 -5.32 -8.40
CA ASP A 191 8.05 -6.31 -8.96
C ASP A 191 8.61 -7.72 -8.67
N ALA A 192 8.02 -8.40 -7.68
CA ALA A 192 8.45 -9.73 -7.24
C ALA A 192 8.46 -10.79 -8.35
N ARG A 193 7.74 -10.55 -9.46
CA ARG A 193 7.72 -11.45 -10.63
C ARG A 193 8.94 -11.29 -11.53
N LYS A 194 9.69 -10.20 -11.39
CA LYS A 194 10.80 -9.82 -12.29
C LYS A 194 12.14 -9.74 -11.60
N VAL A 195 12.14 -9.63 -10.28
CA VAL A 195 13.35 -9.40 -9.49
C VAL A 195 13.49 -10.54 -8.49
N ALA A 196 14.70 -11.06 -8.34
CA ALA A 196 14.98 -12.11 -7.38
C ALA A 196 14.79 -11.61 -5.92
N PRO A 197 14.32 -12.46 -4.99
CA PRO A 197 13.90 -12.04 -3.64
C PRO A 197 14.95 -11.24 -2.88
N GLU A 198 16.21 -11.58 -2.97
CA GLU A 198 17.31 -10.88 -2.30
C GLU A 198 17.52 -9.44 -2.77
N LYS A 199 16.85 -9.02 -3.85
CA LYS A 199 16.90 -7.66 -4.40
C LYS A 199 15.61 -6.89 -4.24
N TRP A 200 14.61 -7.48 -3.58
CA TRP A 200 13.37 -6.77 -3.33
C TRP A 200 13.60 -5.59 -2.41
N LYS A 201 12.77 -4.57 -2.61
CA LYS A 201 12.75 -3.36 -1.80
C LYS A 201 11.32 -3.11 -1.35
N THR A 202 11.14 -3.06 -0.05
CA THR A 202 9.86 -2.78 0.60
C THR A 202 10.07 -1.66 1.62
N VAL A 203 9.22 -0.64 1.59
CA VAL A 203 9.16 0.28 2.74
C VAL A 203 8.27 -0.37 3.78
N ILE A 204 8.81 -0.59 4.99
CA ILE A 204 8.03 -1.00 6.14
C ILE A 204 7.75 0.25 6.98
N ARG A 205 6.50 0.44 7.39
CA ARG A 205 6.08 1.61 8.16
C ARG A 205 5.13 1.19 9.29
N HIS A 206 5.39 1.68 10.49
CA HIS A 206 4.57 1.45 11.67
C HIS A 206 4.09 2.78 12.26
N PRO A 207 2.82 2.86 12.68
CA PRO A 207 2.31 4.00 13.43
C PRO A 207 2.93 4.04 14.82
N ILE A 208 3.25 5.24 15.29
CA ILE A 208 3.91 5.43 16.58
C ILE A 208 3.28 6.57 17.39
N LYS A 209 3.56 6.57 18.70
CA LYS A 209 3.27 7.68 19.61
C LYS A 209 4.40 7.82 20.63
N LYS A 210 4.42 8.94 21.35
CA LYS A 210 5.30 9.13 22.51
C LYS A 210 4.99 8.08 23.57
N ALA A 211 6.06 7.54 24.22
CA ALA A 211 5.96 6.59 25.32
C ALA A 211 5.38 7.25 26.58
#